data_8153105d797db4ea2507171f707c8004
#
_entry.id   8153105d797db4ea2507171f707c8004
#
_cell.length_a   1.000
_cell.length_b   1.000
_cell.length_c   1.000
_cell.angle_alpha   90.00
_cell.angle_beta   90.00
_cell.angle_gamma   90.00
#
_symmetry.space_group_name_H-M   'P 1'
#
loop_
_entity.id
_entity.type
_entity.pdbx_description
1 polymer ?
#
loop_
_entity_poly.entity_id
_entity_poly.type
_entity_poly.pdbx_seq_one_letter_code
_entity_poly.pdbx_strand_id
1 'polypeptide(L)'
;MPRTLRQVAALPDLSGVRLACCMHLDMKMIPLVQGILDKGAQVFLTTCNPTTVQDDVVAWLVERGAEACAWRNMSDADWQQSWEKAIAWQPTHLCEMGADITTLLHQRGEFGNIVAGLEATGSGVNRLGDIQPGYPIFNWDDL
;
A
#
# COMPACT_ATOMS: atom_id res chain seq x y z
N MET A 1 19.63 -3.33 -3.14
CA MET A 1 19.45 -3.71 -1.72
C MET A 1 20.24 -2.81 -0.74
N PRO A 2 21.58 -2.59 -0.79
CA PRO A 2 22.26 -1.77 0.23
C PRO A 2 21.75 -0.33 0.32
N ARG A 3 21.27 0.24 -0.79
CA ARG A 3 20.73 1.60 -0.83
C ARG A 3 19.36 1.68 -0.14
N THR A 4 18.46 0.76 -0.44
CA THR A 4 17.14 0.68 0.20
C THR A 4 17.26 0.49 1.71
N LEU A 5 18.11 -0.43 2.16
CA LEU A 5 18.34 -0.66 3.60
C LEU A 5 18.85 0.60 4.32
N ARG A 6 19.74 1.37 3.69
CA ARG A 6 20.23 2.64 4.26
C ARG A 6 19.13 3.69 4.36
N GLN A 7 18.29 3.81 3.32
CA GLN A 7 17.19 4.76 3.30
C GLN A 7 16.15 4.41 4.37
N VAL A 8 15.79 3.14 4.47
CA VAL A 8 14.85 2.64 5.48
C VAL A 8 15.39 2.85 6.90
N ALA A 9 16.68 2.60 7.13
CA ALA A 9 17.31 2.85 8.43
C ALA A 9 17.25 4.33 8.83
N ALA A 10 17.26 5.24 7.86
CA ALA A 10 17.18 6.69 8.08
C ALA A 10 15.73 7.21 8.28
N LEU A 11 14.71 6.38 8.12
CA LEU A 11 13.33 6.80 8.38
C LEU A 11 13.16 7.23 9.84
N PRO A 12 12.31 8.24 10.10
CA PRO A 12 11.95 8.63 11.46
C PRO A 12 11.15 7.52 12.17
N ASP A 13 10.81 7.75 13.43
CA ASP A 13 9.80 6.97 14.13
C ASP A 13 8.45 7.11 13.40
N LEU A 14 7.83 5.98 13.07
CA LEU A 14 6.55 5.89 12.39
C LEU A 14 5.42 5.39 13.32
N SER A 15 5.63 5.46 14.63
CA SER A 15 4.59 5.11 15.60
C SER A 15 3.33 5.93 15.36
N GLY A 16 2.18 5.25 15.30
CA GLY A 16 0.89 5.87 14.98
C GLY A 16 0.56 5.95 13.48
N VAL A 17 1.50 5.64 12.59
CA VAL A 17 1.23 5.48 11.16
C VAL A 17 0.55 4.14 10.92
N ARG A 18 -0.58 4.15 10.22
CA ARG A 18 -1.28 2.98 9.70
C ARG A 18 -1.21 3.03 8.18
N LEU A 19 -0.29 2.29 7.60
CA LEU A 19 -0.01 2.29 6.16
C LEU A 19 -0.72 1.13 5.47
N ALA A 20 -1.69 1.41 4.60
CA ALA A 20 -2.24 0.40 3.69
C ALA A 20 -1.49 0.45 2.36
N CYS A 21 -0.98 -0.70 1.94
CA CYS A 21 -0.21 -0.87 0.73
C CYS A 21 -1.00 -1.69 -0.30
N CYS A 22 -1.28 -1.09 -1.47
CA CYS A 22 -1.81 -1.79 -2.65
C CYS A 22 -0.71 -1.83 -3.71
N MET A 23 0.14 -2.86 -3.68
CA MET A 23 1.37 -2.91 -4.46
C MET A 23 1.70 -4.32 -4.95
N HIS A 24 2.72 -4.45 -5.79
CA HIS A 24 3.29 -5.77 -6.07
C HIS A 24 3.92 -6.36 -4.80
N LEU A 25 3.58 -7.61 -4.50
CA LEU A 25 4.08 -8.31 -3.31
C LEU A 25 5.11 -9.38 -3.74
N ASP A 26 6.32 -8.93 -4.02
CA ASP A 26 7.46 -9.75 -4.38
C ASP A 26 8.65 -9.54 -3.42
N MET A 27 9.71 -10.31 -3.58
CA MET A 27 10.89 -10.27 -2.71
C MET A 27 11.54 -8.88 -2.58
N LYS A 28 11.36 -7.99 -3.55
CA LYS A 28 11.92 -6.62 -3.51
C LYS A 28 11.23 -5.76 -2.47
N MET A 29 9.97 -6.08 -2.12
CA MET A 29 9.20 -5.33 -1.14
C MET A 29 9.57 -5.67 0.30
N ILE A 30 10.18 -6.83 0.55
CA ILE A 30 10.56 -7.28 1.90
C ILE A 30 11.36 -6.21 2.67
N PRO A 31 12.49 -5.69 2.17
CA PRO A 31 13.29 -4.74 2.95
C PRO A 31 12.56 -3.41 3.20
N LEU A 32 11.66 -3.01 2.32
CA LEU A 32 10.88 -1.80 2.49
C LEU A 32 9.82 -1.98 3.58
N VAL A 33 8.98 -2.99 3.44
CA VAL A 33 7.87 -3.24 4.39
C VAL A 33 8.41 -3.59 5.76
N GLN A 34 9.44 -4.45 5.85
CA GLN A 34 10.09 -4.78 7.10
C GLN A 34 10.64 -3.53 7.80
N GLY A 35 11.31 -2.67 7.05
CA GLY A 35 11.88 -1.49 7.65
C GLY A 35 10.85 -0.47 8.12
N ILE A 36 9.70 -0.39 7.47
CA ILE A 36 8.57 0.44 7.91
C ILE A 36 7.98 -0.15 9.21
N LEU A 37 7.80 -1.47 9.29
CA LEU A 37 7.39 -2.17 10.51
C LEU A 37 8.39 -1.93 11.67
N ASP A 38 9.69 -2.05 11.40
CA ASP A 38 10.76 -1.84 12.38
C ASP A 38 10.78 -0.41 12.93
N LYS A 39 10.20 0.55 12.21
CA LYS A 39 10.03 1.95 12.62
C LYS A 39 8.71 2.21 13.37
N GLY A 40 7.96 1.18 13.68
CA GLY A 40 6.77 1.27 14.51
C GLY A 40 5.46 1.50 13.77
N ALA A 41 5.45 1.56 12.44
CA ALA A 41 4.21 1.63 11.68
C ALA A 41 3.44 0.30 11.75
N GLN A 42 2.13 0.38 11.69
CA GLN A 42 1.26 -0.75 11.35
C GLN A 42 1.12 -0.80 9.83
N VAL A 43 1.12 -2.00 9.26
CA VAL A 43 1.05 -2.18 7.80
C VAL A 43 -0.02 -3.19 7.45
N PHE A 44 -0.89 -2.82 6.50
CA PHE A 44 -1.84 -3.71 5.85
C PHE A 44 -1.46 -3.88 4.38
N LEU A 45 -1.39 -5.12 3.91
CA LEU A 45 -0.97 -5.46 2.55
C LEU A 45 -2.14 -5.99 1.72
N THR A 46 -2.37 -5.37 0.58
CA THR A 46 -3.12 -5.92 -0.54
C THR A 46 -2.31 -5.76 -1.82
N THR A 47 -2.83 -6.27 -2.94
CA THR A 47 -2.07 -6.26 -4.19
C THR A 47 -2.73 -5.42 -5.27
N CYS A 48 -1.90 -4.74 -6.08
CA CYS A 48 -2.33 -4.09 -7.31
C CYS A 48 -2.47 -5.07 -8.48
N ASN A 49 -1.93 -6.29 -8.36
CA ASN A 49 -2.01 -7.32 -9.39
C ASN A 49 -1.88 -8.72 -8.78
N PRO A 50 -2.98 -9.49 -8.67
CA PRO A 50 -2.96 -10.82 -8.08
C PRO A 50 -2.02 -11.82 -8.76
N THR A 51 -1.74 -11.66 -10.06
CA THR A 51 -0.87 -12.60 -10.78
C THR A 51 0.61 -12.49 -10.38
N THR A 52 1.00 -11.37 -9.75
CA THR A 52 2.39 -11.08 -9.35
C THR A 52 2.69 -11.39 -7.89
N VAL A 53 1.67 -11.75 -7.10
CA VAL A 53 1.84 -12.05 -5.67
C VAL A 53 2.71 -13.28 -5.48
N GLN A 54 3.65 -13.19 -4.55
CA GLN A 54 4.44 -14.30 -4.03
C GLN A 54 3.93 -14.63 -2.61
N ASP A 55 3.21 -15.74 -2.48
CA ASP A 55 2.52 -16.12 -1.23
C ASP A 55 3.48 -16.32 -0.07
N ASP A 56 4.68 -16.82 -0.34
CA ASP A 56 5.76 -16.96 0.63
C ASP A 56 6.28 -15.60 1.15
N VAL A 57 6.32 -14.58 0.30
CA VAL A 57 6.65 -13.21 0.70
C VAL A 57 5.56 -12.63 1.61
N VAL A 58 4.29 -12.82 1.25
CA VAL A 58 3.16 -12.37 2.08
C VAL A 58 3.21 -13.05 3.45
N ALA A 59 3.35 -14.38 3.48
CA ALA A 59 3.45 -15.15 4.72
C ALA A 59 4.62 -14.66 5.60
N TRP A 60 5.78 -14.44 4.99
CA TRP A 60 6.97 -13.94 5.68
C TRP A 60 6.76 -12.57 6.34
N LEU A 61 6.05 -11.66 5.67
CA LEU A 61 5.74 -10.32 6.19
C LEU A 61 4.67 -10.37 7.29
N VAL A 62 3.67 -11.26 7.17
CA VAL A 62 2.64 -11.47 8.20
C VAL A 62 3.27 -12.02 9.48
N GLU A 63 4.20 -12.98 9.40
CA GLU A 63 4.94 -13.47 10.56
C GLU A 63 5.70 -12.36 11.31
N ARG A 64 5.99 -11.25 10.66
CA ARG A 64 6.70 -10.08 11.21
C ARG A 64 5.81 -8.92 11.61
N GLY A 65 4.50 -9.15 11.59
CA GLY A 65 3.54 -8.21 12.13
C GLY A 65 2.75 -7.39 11.12
N ALA A 66 2.91 -7.62 9.81
CA ALA A 66 1.98 -7.07 8.83
C ALA A 66 0.64 -7.80 8.88
N GLU A 67 -0.45 -7.09 8.62
CA GLU A 67 -1.72 -7.69 8.25
C GLU A 67 -1.80 -7.79 6.73
N ALA A 68 -2.51 -8.77 6.19
CA ALA A 68 -2.60 -8.96 4.75
C ALA A 68 -3.94 -9.56 4.31
N CYS A 69 -4.38 -9.12 3.13
CA CYS A 69 -5.41 -9.78 2.34
C CYS A 69 -4.93 -9.82 0.89
N ALA A 70 -4.00 -10.72 0.61
CA ALA A 70 -3.41 -10.90 -0.71
C ALA A 70 -2.88 -12.32 -0.88
N TRP A 71 -3.18 -12.93 -2.01
CA TRP A 71 -2.63 -14.21 -2.43
C TRP A 71 -2.58 -14.30 -3.95
N ARG A 72 -1.79 -15.23 -4.45
CA ARG A 72 -1.61 -15.39 -5.89
C ARG A 72 -2.91 -15.84 -6.56
N ASN A 73 -3.23 -15.21 -7.70
CA ASN A 73 -4.39 -15.51 -8.50
C ASN A 73 -5.73 -15.39 -7.74
N MET A 74 -5.85 -14.36 -6.88
CA MET A 74 -7.14 -13.99 -6.30
C MET A 74 -8.20 -13.88 -7.40
N SER A 75 -9.43 -14.28 -7.11
CA SER A 75 -10.56 -13.92 -7.97
C SER A 75 -10.78 -12.41 -7.98
N ASP A 76 -11.44 -11.89 -9.01
CA ASP A 76 -11.77 -10.45 -9.07
C ASP A 76 -12.60 -10.00 -7.86
N ALA A 77 -13.51 -10.87 -7.39
CA ALA A 77 -14.31 -10.59 -6.21
C ALA A 77 -13.48 -10.52 -4.92
N ASP A 78 -12.55 -11.46 -4.72
CA ASP A 78 -11.65 -11.45 -3.57
C ASP A 78 -10.70 -10.25 -3.62
N TRP A 79 -10.21 -9.90 -4.81
CA TRP A 79 -9.34 -8.76 -5.01
C TRP A 79 -10.05 -7.45 -4.65
N GLN A 80 -11.25 -7.21 -5.16
CA GLN A 80 -12.06 -6.05 -4.78
C GLN A 80 -12.37 -6.05 -3.27
N GLN A 81 -12.69 -7.22 -2.70
CA GLN A 81 -12.91 -7.33 -1.25
C GLN A 81 -11.65 -6.98 -0.44
N SER A 82 -10.46 -7.23 -0.96
CA SER A 82 -9.21 -6.87 -0.29
C SER A 82 -9.04 -5.36 -0.12
N TRP A 83 -9.50 -4.55 -1.09
CA TRP A 83 -9.52 -3.09 -0.98
C TRP A 83 -10.51 -2.64 0.10
N GLU A 84 -11.69 -3.28 0.17
CA GLU A 84 -12.66 -3.02 1.22
C GLU A 84 -12.11 -3.30 2.62
N LYS A 85 -11.37 -4.40 2.77
CA LYS A 85 -10.71 -4.72 4.02
C LYS A 85 -9.61 -3.71 4.37
N ALA A 86 -8.84 -3.26 3.38
CA ALA A 86 -7.84 -2.21 3.57
C ALA A 86 -8.49 -0.90 4.06
N ILE A 87 -9.63 -0.51 3.50
CA ILE A 87 -10.40 0.68 3.93
C ILE A 87 -10.96 0.48 5.35
N ALA A 88 -11.59 -0.67 5.61
CA ALA A 88 -12.17 -1.00 6.92
C ALA A 88 -11.11 -1.07 8.03
N TRP A 89 -9.86 -1.34 7.68
CA TRP A 89 -8.72 -1.33 8.59
C TRP A 89 -8.36 0.09 9.05
N GLN A 90 -8.96 1.12 8.48
CA GLN A 90 -8.80 2.54 8.80
C GLN A 90 -7.35 3.04 8.70
N PRO A 91 -6.76 3.02 7.53
CA PRO A 91 -5.42 3.53 7.31
C PRO A 91 -5.35 5.04 7.53
N THR A 92 -4.18 5.53 7.92
CA THR A 92 -3.85 6.96 7.93
C THR A 92 -3.09 7.36 6.66
N HIS A 93 -2.45 6.40 6.01
CA HIS A 93 -1.66 6.61 4.78
C HIS A 93 -1.90 5.48 3.79
N LEU A 94 -1.84 5.81 2.51
CA LEU A 94 -1.89 4.83 1.41
C LEU A 94 -0.57 4.82 0.64
N CYS A 95 -0.16 3.64 0.19
CA CYS A 95 0.92 3.46 -0.78
C CYS A 95 0.40 2.56 -1.90
N GLU A 96 0.23 3.13 -3.09
CA GLU A 96 -0.46 2.44 -4.18
C GLU A 96 0.37 2.36 -5.45
N MET A 97 0.03 1.36 -6.26
CA MET A 97 0.49 1.16 -7.63
C MET A 97 -0.75 0.95 -8.52
N GLY A 98 -1.38 2.04 -8.97
CA GLY A 98 -2.57 2.04 -9.81
C GLY A 98 -3.77 2.78 -9.25
N ALA A 99 -3.67 3.37 -8.06
CA ALA A 99 -4.69 4.20 -7.41
C ALA A 99 -6.06 3.52 -7.23
N ASP A 100 -6.09 2.22 -6.96
CA ASP A 100 -7.34 1.44 -6.87
C ASP A 100 -8.15 1.81 -5.62
N ILE A 101 -7.52 1.86 -4.45
CA ILE A 101 -8.18 2.22 -3.19
C ILE A 101 -8.57 3.70 -3.21
N THR A 102 -7.69 4.59 -3.66
CA THR A 102 -8.00 6.03 -3.78
C THR A 102 -9.18 6.28 -4.71
N THR A 103 -9.24 5.60 -5.85
CA THR A 103 -10.37 5.70 -6.78
C THR A 103 -11.68 5.25 -6.13
N LEU A 104 -11.65 4.14 -5.40
CA LEU A 104 -12.81 3.61 -4.69
C LEU A 104 -13.31 4.58 -3.60
N LEU A 105 -12.41 5.15 -2.82
CA LEU A 105 -12.75 6.15 -1.80
C LEU A 105 -13.35 7.41 -2.41
N HIS A 106 -12.78 7.86 -3.55
CA HIS A 106 -13.31 9.01 -4.28
C HIS A 106 -14.74 8.77 -4.77
N GLN A 107 -15.01 7.60 -5.35
CA GLN A 107 -16.37 7.23 -5.80
C GLN A 107 -17.41 7.25 -4.68
N ARG A 108 -16.98 7.01 -3.44
CA ARG A 108 -17.84 7.04 -2.25
C ARG A 108 -17.94 8.41 -1.59
N GLY A 109 -17.02 9.31 -1.88
CA GLY A 109 -16.91 10.60 -1.18
C GLY A 109 -16.52 10.45 0.31
N GLU A 110 -15.91 9.34 0.69
CA GLU A 110 -15.50 9.01 2.06
C GLU A 110 -14.01 8.74 2.11
N PHE A 111 -13.26 9.57 2.85
CA PHE A 111 -11.80 9.47 2.92
C PHE A 111 -11.28 8.98 4.29
N GLY A 112 -12.18 8.74 5.24
CA GLY A 112 -11.84 8.22 6.57
C GLY A 112 -10.79 9.07 7.28
N ASN A 113 -9.76 8.40 7.81
CA ASN A 113 -8.66 9.01 8.54
C ASN A 113 -7.40 9.22 7.69
N ILE A 114 -7.51 9.14 6.37
CA ILE A 114 -6.36 9.24 5.47
C ILE A 114 -5.85 10.68 5.42
N VAL A 115 -4.59 10.87 5.75
CA VAL A 115 -3.92 12.18 5.76
C VAL A 115 -3.01 12.39 4.54
N ALA A 116 -2.55 11.31 3.92
CA ALA A 116 -1.74 11.37 2.70
C ALA A 116 -1.72 10.03 1.96
N GLY A 117 -1.41 10.08 0.68
CA GLY A 117 -1.17 8.91 -0.18
C GLY A 117 0.11 9.07 -0.99
N LEU A 118 0.56 7.97 -1.55
CA LEU A 118 1.66 7.87 -2.49
C LEU A 118 1.23 6.98 -3.65
N GLU A 119 1.41 7.47 -4.88
CA GLU A 119 1.19 6.70 -6.11
C GLU A 119 2.50 6.54 -6.86
N ALA A 120 2.85 5.29 -7.19
CA ALA A 120 4.14 4.93 -7.74
C ALA A 120 4.11 4.60 -9.24
N THR A 121 2.98 4.75 -9.92
CA THR A 121 2.84 4.38 -11.33
C THR A 121 2.24 5.49 -12.19
N GLY A 122 2.73 5.63 -13.43
CA GLY A 122 2.16 6.58 -14.39
C GLY A 122 0.69 6.31 -14.70
N SER A 123 0.26 5.05 -14.72
CA SER A 123 -1.17 4.70 -14.90
C SER A 123 -2.03 5.18 -13.74
N GLY A 124 -1.57 5.03 -12.51
CA GLY A 124 -2.25 5.55 -11.33
C GLY A 124 -2.28 7.07 -11.31
N VAL A 125 -1.15 7.73 -11.58
CA VAL A 125 -1.06 9.20 -11.70
C VAL A 125 -2.04 9.74 -12.74
N ASN A 126 -2.11 9.11 -13.93
CA ASN A 126 -3.08 9.51 -14.95
C ASN A 126 -4.52 9.34 -14.48
N ARG A 127 -4.84 8.25 -13.79
CA ARG A 127 -6.17 8.03 -13.21
C ARG A 127 -6.51 9.09 -12.16
N LEU A 128 -5.54 9.51 -11.34
CA LEU A 128 -5.70 10.56 -10.34
C LEU A 128 -5.89 11.95 -10.95
N GLY A 129 -5.42 12.18 -12.18
CA GLY A 129 -5.61 13.43 -12.91
C GLY A 129 -7.09 13.76 -13.19
N ASP A 130 -7.94 12.74 -13.25
CA ASP A 130 -9.37 12.86 -13.50
C ASP A 130 -10.22 13.03 -12.23
N ILE A 131 -9.57 12.89 -11.05
CA ILE A 131 -10.24 13.00 -9.75
C ILE A 131 -9.52 14.02 -8.86
N GLN A 132 -10.25 14.59 -7.90
CA GLN A 132 -9.67 15.44 -6.87
C GLN A 132 -9.69 14.68 -5.54
N PRO A 133 -8.59 14.02 -5.17
CA PRO A 133 -8.54 13.29 -3.90
C PRO A 133 -8.71 14.23 -2.71
N GLY A 134 -9.40 13.77 -1.66
CA GLY A 134 -9.65 14.54 -0.45
C GLY A 134 -8.43 14.71 0.47
N TYR A 135 -7.26 14.23 0.02
CA TYR A 135 -5.98 14.29 0.73
C TYR A 135 -4.84 14.40 -0.30
N PRO A 136 -3.66 14.94 0.09
CA PRO A 136 -2.52 15.05 -0.80
C PRO A 136 -1.99 13.66 -1.19
N ILE A 137 -1.65 13.49 -2.47
CA ILE A 137 -1.01 12.30 -3.01
C ILE A 137 0.31 12.69 -3.64
N PHE A 138 1.38 12.02 -3.18
CA PHE A 138 2.70 12.21 -3.75
C PHE A 138 2.86 11.33 -4.98
N ASN A 139 3.19 11.95 -6.11
CA ASN A 139 3.56 11.26 -7.33
C ASN A 139 5.01 10.79 -7.23
N TRP A 140 5.22 9.48 -7.25
CA TRP A 140 6.55 8.87 -7.24
C TRP A 140 7.01 8.44 -8.63
N ASP A 141 6.15 8.39 -9.62
CA ASP A 141 6.49 7.97 -10.99
C ASP A 141 7.46 8.96 -11.67
N ASP A 142 7.41 10.23 -11.30
CA ASP A 142 8.23 11.31 -11.87
C ASP A 142 9.55 11.58 -11.11
N LEU A 143 9.96 10.73 -10.16
CA LEU A 143 11.17 10.92 -9.34
C LEU A 143 12.41 10.18 -9.85
#